data_92863182c3b0f4eeabcb3aa68a97e27f
#
_entry.id   92863182c3b0f4eeabcb3aa68a97e27f
#
_cell.length_a   1.000
_cell.length_b   1.000
_cell.length_c   1.000
_cell.angle_alpha   90.00
_cell.angle_beta   90.00
_cell.angle_gamma   90.00
#
_symmetry.space_group_name_H-M   'P 1'
#
loop_
_entity.id
_entity.type
_entity.pdbx_description
1 polymer ?
#
loop_
_entity_poly.entity_id
_entity_poly.type
_entity_poly.pdbx_seq_one_letter_code
_entity_poly.pdbx_strand_id
1 'polypeptide(L)'
;GFAPVPERAVAIGAEVVQFFSSNPRTWRTRFPGSEEVALLITGLRRHSLPLYLHTIYLINLASPDEDLRRRSTSALAHALATGALTGAAGVVTHVGSHKGTGFESAAARVVQTVRLAFEEAGEQLAGLGCAEGLPPLLLENSAGSGNTVGARLEELAILTDAFPQGPQVGMCLDTAHLFAAGHPVHQAAGLEDLVSGLRDRGLLDRVRLIHLNDSASPFASNRDLHENPGDGLLGYTGLSRVVRHEALAHIPFVLEVPGADGHGPDATDIAVVKSMREGAARPPRGPAHAAKRRAGPE
;
A
#
# COMPACT_ATOMS: atom_id res chain seq x y z
N GLY A 1 -15.53 6.34 -11.42
CA GLY A 1 -14.55 7.34 -11.88
C GLY A 1 -13.85 8.02 -10.70
N PHE A 2 -12.80 8.78 -10.97
CA PHE A 2 -11.92 9.38 -9.96
C PHE A 2 -12.38 10.78 -9.50
N ALA A 3 -13.18 11.48 -10.30
CA ALA A 3 -13.61 12.85 -10.01
C ALA A 3 -14.23 13.08 -8.61
N PRO A 4 -15.07 12.17 -8.05
CA PRO A 4 -15.67 12.38 -6.73
C PRO A 4 -14.75 12.02 -5.55
N VAL A 5 -13.54 11.51 -5.79
CA VAL A 5 -12.64 11.02 -4.75
C VAL A 5 -12.24 12.10 -3.74
N PRO A 6 -11.82 13.33 -4.14
CA PRO A 6 -11.41 14.35 -3.20
C PRO A 6 -12.53 14.73 -2.22
N GLU A 7 -13.73 14.93 -2.70
CA GLU A 7 -14.88 15.34 -1.87
C GLU A 7 -15.30 14.21 -0.89
N ARG A 8 -15.20 12.95 -1.33
CA ARG A 8 -15.43 11.79 -0.45
C ARG A 8 -14.37 11.70 0.65
N ALA A 9 -13.10 11.90 0.31
CA ALA A 9 -12.01 11.92 1.28
C ALA A 9 -12.22 12.99 2.34
N VAL A 10 -12.57 14.21 1.93
CA VAL A 10 -12.88 15.31 2.85
C VAL A 10 -14.09 14.98 3.73
N ALA A 11 -15.14 14.40 3.17
CA ALA A 11 -16.35 14.05 3.90
C ALA A 11 -16.11 13.08 5.07
N ILE A 12 -15.12 12.20 4.96
CA ILE A 12 -14.72 11.29 6.04
C ILE A 12 -13.56 11.84 6.89
N GLY A 13 -13.03 13.02 6.55
CA GLY A 13 -11.91 13.65 7.26
C GLY A 13 -10.54 13.06 6.95
N ALA A 14 -10.37 12.38 5.81
CA ALA A 14 -9.08 11.85 5.37
C ALA A 14 -8.09 12.98 5.01
N GLU A 15 -6.80 12.72 5.20
CA GLU A 15 -5.69 13.66 4.93
C GLU A 15 -4.78 13.15 3.80
N VAL A 16 -4.99 11.93 3.33
CA VAL A 16 -4.31 11.28 2.22
C VAL A 16 -5.28 10.33 1.53
N VAL A 17 -5.06 10.07 0.25
CA VAL A 17 -5.95 9.22 -0.56
C VAL A 17 -5.15 8.13 -1.25
N GLN A 18 -5.67 6.91 -1.24
CA GLN A 18 -5.22 5.82 -2.10
C GLN A 18 -6.43 5.16 -2.77
N PHE A 19 -6.28 4.80 -4.03
CA PHE A 19 -7.25 3.96 -4.74
C PHE A 19 -6.57 3.10 -5.81
N PHE A 20 -7.27 2.09 -6.30
CA PHE A 20 -6.75 1.23 -7.36
C PHE A 20 -6.69 1.97 -8.70
N SER A 21 -5.56 1.84 -9.39
CA SER A 21 -5.36 2.41 -10.73
C SER A 21 -6.37 1.88 -11.77
N SER A 22 -6.93 0.69 -11.53
CA SER A 22 -7.94 0.01 -12.34
C SER A 22 -8.77 -0.93 -11.46
N ASN A 23 -9.76 -1.62 -12.02
CA ASN A 23 -10.50 -2.63 -11.26
C ASN A 23 -9.53 -3.74 -10.77
N PRO A 24 -9.39 -3.93 -9.44
CA PRO A 24 -8.33 -4.77 -8.87
C PRO A 24 -8.43 -6.27 -9.21
N ARG A 25 -9.57 -6.73 -9.72
CA ARG A 25 -9.84 -8.15 -10.01
C ARG A 25 -9.81 -8.49 -11.51
N THR A 26 -9.39 -7.57 -12.37
CA THR A 26 -9.34 -7.80 -13.83
C THR A 26 -8.05 -7.24 -14.43
N TRP A 27 -7.60 -7.86 -15.54
CA TRP A 27 -6.48 -7.36 -16.34
C TRP A 27 -6.85 -6.20 -17.27
N ARG A 28 -8.15 -5.85 -17.34
CA ARG A 28 -8.60 -4.79 -18.21
C ARG A 28 -8.19 -3.44 -17.61
N THR A 29 -7.40 -2.69 -18.35
CA THR A 29 -6.94 -1.35 -18.00
C THR A 29 -7.54 -0.33 -18.97
N ARG A 30 -7.76 0.89 -18.47
CA ARG A 30 -8.18 2.04 -19.26
C ARG A 30 -7.68 3.30 -18.59
N PHE A 31 -7.07 4.19 -19.36
CA PHE A 31 -6.72 5.52 -18.86
C PHE A 31 -7.97 6.36 -18.57
N PRO A 32 -7.95 7.14 -17.49
CA PRO A 32 -9.01 8.12 -17.22
C PRO A 32 -9.04 9.20 -18.31
N GLY A 33 -10.21 9.74 -18.58
CA GLY A 33 -10.35 10.87 -19.51
C GLY A 33 -9.69 12.14 -18.96
N SER A 34 -9.27 13.04 -19.85
CA SER A 34 -8.59 14.28 -19.47
C SER A 34 -9.42 15.18 -18.55
N GLU A 35 -10.73 15.26 -18.76
CA GLU A 35 -11.66 16.00 -17.90
C GLU A 35 -11.73 15.39 -16.49
N GLU A 36 -11.81 14.06 -16.39
CA GLU A 36 -11.82 13.34 -15.12
C GLU A 36 -10.52 13.57 -14.33
N VAL A 37 -9.37 13.52 -15.01
CA VAL A 37 -8.06 13.82 -14.44
C VAL A 37 -8.00 15.27 -13.94
N ALA A 38 -8.45 16.23 -14.74
CA ALA A 38 -8.44 17.64 -14.37
C ALA A 38 -9.30 17.91 -13.12
N LEU A 39 -10.49 17.30 -13.04
CA LEU A 39 -11.37 17.40 -11.85
C LEU A 39 -10.73 16.78 -10.61
N LEU A 40 -10.14 15.59 -10.75
CA LEU A 40 -9.41 14.92 -9.67
C LEU A 40 -8.28 15.81 -9.15
N ILE A 41 -7.36 16.24 -10.01
CA ILE A 41 -6.20 17.07 -9.62
C ILE A 41 -6.65 18.38 -8.96
N THR A 42 -7.66 19.03 -9.52
CA THR A 42 -8.20 20.28 -8.95
C THR A 42 -8.74 20.07 -7.54
N GLY A 43 -9.51 18.98 -7.32
CA GLY A 43 -10.03 18.65 -6.00
C GLY A 43 -8.94 18.29 -5.01
N LEU A 44 -7.96 17.44 -5.40
CA LEU A 44 -6.83 17.08 -4.55
C LEU A 44 -6.01 18.30 -4.13
N ARG A 45 -5.70 19.21 -5.07
CA ARG A 45 -4.97 20.47 -4.77
C ARG A 45 -5.76 21.39 -3.86
N ARG A 46 -7.07 21.56 -4.10
CA ARG A 46 -7.95 22.39 -3.24
C ARG A 46 -7.90 21.96 -1.79
N HIS A 47 -7.85 20.66 -1.53
CA HIS A 47 -7.89 20.10 -0.19
C HIS A 47 -6.52 19.66 0.35
N SER A 48 -5.43 19.93 -0.39
CA SER A 48 -4.06 19.50 -0.05
C SER A 48 -3.94 18.00 0.23
N LEU A 49 -4.62 17.18 -0.56
CA LEU A 49 -4.65 15.72 -0.41
C LEU A 49 -3.59 15.07 -1.30
N PRO A 50 -2.51 14.48 -0.75
CA PRO A 50 -1.62 13.63 -1.52
C PRO A 50 -2.36 12.38 -1.99
N LEU A 51 -2.04 11.96 -3.22
CA LEU A 51 -2.62 10.77 -3.87
C LEU A 51 -1.57 9.67 -3.98
N TYR A 52 -1.97 8.45 -3.65
CA TYR A 52 -1.28 7.22 -3.99
C TYR A 52 -2.19 6.33 -4.82
N LEU A 53 -1.61 5.54 -5.71
CA LEU A 53 -2.34 4.50 -6.44
C LEU A 53 -1.89 3.13 -5.96
N HIS A 54 -2.80 2.18 -5.93
CA HIS A 54 -2.49 0.77 -5.76
C HIS A 54 -2.68 0.02 -7.09
N THR A 55 -1.82 -0.94 -7.39
CA THR A 55 -1.96 -1.80 -8.57
C THR A 55 -3.05 -2.85 -8.37
N ILE A 56 -3.44 -3.53 -9.45
CA ILE A 56 -4.40 -4.63 -9.36
C ILE A 56 -3.81 -5.85 -8.64
N TYR A 57 -4.62 -6.64 -7.95
CA TYR A 57 -4.20 -7.83 -7.19
C TYR A 57 -3.62 -8.95 -8.03
N LEU A 58 -3.86 -8.96 -9.35
CA LEU A 58 -3.44 -10.02 -10.25
C LEU A 58 -1.94 -9.96 -10.59
N ILE A 59 -1.27 -8.85 -10.31
CA ILE A 59 0.16 -8.66 -10.60
C ILE A 59 1.00 -9.64 -9.78
N ASN A 60 1.96 -10.28 -10.46
CA ASN A 60 2.99 -11.10 -9.84
C ASN A 60 4.33 -10.88 -10.56
N LEU A 61 5.13 -9.96 -10.03
CA LEU A 61 6.43 -9.59 -10.58
C LEU A 61 7.47 -10.71 -10.44
N ALA A 62 7.28 -11.58 -9.44
CA ALA A 62 8.17 -12.67 -9.08
C ALA A 62 7.88 -13.99 -9.80
N SER A 63 6.79 -14.08 -10.59
CA SER A 63 6.32 -15.31 -11.19
C SER A 63 7.37 -15.99 -12.08
N PRO A 64 7.53 -17.32 -12.05
CA PRO A 64 8.29 -18.06 -13.06
C PRO A 64 7.55 -18.13 -14.41
N ASP A 65 6.22 -17.96 -14.43
CA ASP A 65 5.40 -17.94 -15.65
C ASP A 65 5.64 -16.62 -16.41
N GLU A 66 6.16 -16.72 -17.63
CA GLU A 66 6.51 -15.58 -18.47
C GLU A 66 5.29 -14.81 -18.96
N ASP A 67 4.20 -15.50 -19.30
CA ASP A 67 2.96 -14.85 -19.74
C ASP A 67 2.32 -14.04 -18.61
N LEU A 68 2.35 -14.58 -17.40
CA LEU A 68 1.88 -13.84 -16.21
C LEU A 68 2.78 -12.64 -15.93
N ARG A 69 4.12 -12.76 -16.04
CA ARG A 69 5.02 -11.62 -15.88
C ARG A 69 4.77 -10.55 -16.93
N ARG A 70 4.63 -10.91 -18.20
CA ARG A 70 4.32 -9.95 -19.28
C ARG A 70 3.05 -9.17 -19.00
N ARG A 71 1.97 -9.85 -18.58
CA ARG A 71 0.72 -9.18 -18.16
C ARG A 71 0.94 -8.28 -16.95
N SER A 72 1.75 -8.73 -15.99
CA SER A 72 2.09 -7.96 -14.80
C SER A 72 2.90 -6.71 -15.16
N THR A 73 3.84 -6.81 -16.11
CA THR A 73 4.59 -5.67 -16.65
C THR A 73 3.64 -4.61 -17.21
N SER A 74 2.77 -5.00 -18.14
CA SER A 74 1.84 -4.05 -18.77
C SER A 74 0.83 -3.44 -17.79
N ALA A 75 0.35 -4.21 -16.80
CA ALA A 75 -0.54 -3.68 -15.78
C ALA A 75 0.18 -2.71 -14.83
N LEU A 76 1.44 -2.99 -14.47
CA LEU A 76 2.26 -2.08 -13.68
C LEU A 76 2.62 -0.82 -14.45
N ALA A 77 2.97 -0.94 -15.73
CA ALA A 77 3.23 0.19 -16.62
C ALA A 77 2.02 1.12 -16.71
N HIS A 78 0.83 0.56 -16.92
CA HIS A 78 -0.41 1.32 -16.92
C HIS A 78 -0.67 2.03 -15.59
N ALA A 79 -0.37 1.39 -14.44
CA ALA A 79 -0.55 2.01 -13.13
C ALA A 79 0.43 3.18 -12.93
N LEU A 80 1.70 3.03 -13.34
CA LEU A 80 2.73 4.08 -13.28
C LEU A 80 2.35 5.26 -14.18
N ALA A 81 1.93 5.00 -15.43
CA ALA A 81 1.48 6.03 -16.35
C ALA A 81 0.21 6.74 -15.84
N THR A 82 -0.76 6.00 -15.27
CA THR A 82 -1.93 6.60 -14.61
C THR A 82 -1.51 7.46 -13.42
N GLY A 83 -0.52 7.02 -12.65
CA GLY A 83 0.04 7.79 -11.54
C GLY A 83 0.65 9.12 -11.99
N ALA A 84 1.41 9.12 -13.08
CA ALA A 84 1.94 10.35 -13.69
C ALA A 84 0.81 11.29 -14.14
N LEU A 85 -0.17 10.77 -14.87
CA LEU A 85 -1.33 11.55 -15.35
C LEU A 85 -2.13 12.19 -14.20
N THR A 86 -2.22 11.51 -13.06
CA THR A 86 -3.04 11.97 -11.91
C THR A 86 -2.24 12.73 -10.86
N GLY A 87 -0.90 12.84 -11.03
CA GLY A 87 -0.01 13.49 -10.07
C GLY A 87 0.15 12.70 -8.77
N ALA A 88 0.11 11.37 -8.84
CA ALA A 88 0.28 10.52 -7.68
C ALA A 88 1.69 10.63 -7.08
N ALA A 89 1.78 10.67 -5.74
CA ALA A 89 3.03 10.68 -5.00
C ALA A 89 3.75 9.32 -5.00
N GLY A 90 3.05 8.24 -5.36
CA GLY A 90 3.59 6.90 -5.50
C GLY A 90 2.56 5.90 -6.01
N VAL A 91 3.08 4.78 -6.52
CA VAL A 91 2.27 3.62 -6.93
C VAL A 91 2.69 2.41 -6.09
N VAL A 92 1.77 1.87 -5.31
CA VAL A 92 1.99 0.69 -4.46
C VAL A 92 1.73 -0.58 -5.26
N THR A 93 2.54 -1.60 -5.04
CA THR A 93 2.34 -2.93 -5.61
C THR A 93 2.82 -4.04 -4.68
N HIS A 94 2.07 -5.12 -4.60
CA HIS A 94 2.58 -6.38 -4.08
C HIS A 94 3.67 -6.92 -5.01
N VAL A 95 4.73 -7.52 -4.47
CA VAL A 95 5.80 -8.13 -5.27
C VAL A 95 5.33 -9.41 -5.96
N GLY A 96 4.43 -10.14 -5.29
CA GLY A 96 3.90 -11.41 -5.77
C GLY A 96 4.62 -12.63 -5.19
N SER A 97 4.54 -13.77 -5.87
CA SER A 97 5.01 -15.07 -5.39
C SER A 97 5.94 -15.74 -6.37
N HIS A 98 7.06 -16.30 -5.86
CA HIS A 98 8.02 -17.03 -6.64
C HIS A 98 7.60 -18.49 -6.97
N LYS A 99 6.42 -18.93 -6.50
CA LYS A 99 5.84 -20.24 -6.80
C LYS A 99 6.81 -21.43 -6.57
N GLY A 100 7.64 -21.36 -5.53
CA GLY A 100 8.58 -22.42 -5.17
C GLY A 100 9.96 -22.35 -5.84
N THR A 101 10.24 -21.37 -6.73
CA THR A 101 11.54 -21.25 -7.41
C THR A 101 12.64 -20.60 -6.59
N GLY A 102 12.31 -20.13 -5.39
CA GLY A 102 13.22 -19.43 -4.47
C GLY A 102 13.37 -17.94 -4.75
N PHE A 103 13.76 -17.20 -3.70
CA PHE A 103 13.87 -15.73 -3.75
C PHE A 103 14.96 -15.26 -4.70
N GLU A 104 16.16 -15.88 -4.72
CA GLU A 104 17.27 -15.42 -5.57
C GLU A 104 16.88 -15.33 -7.05
N SER A 105 16.26 -16.40 -7.58
CA SER A 105 15.77 -16.37 -8.96
C SER A 105 14.58 -15.44 -9.16
N ALA A 106 13.75 -15.23 -8.14
CA ALA A 106 12.65 -14.30 -8.17
C ALA A 106 13.13 -12.83 -8.18
N ALA A 107 14.17 -12.49 -7.42
CA ALA A 107 14.70 -11.14 -7.36
C ALA A 107 15.12 -10.63 -8.75
N ALA A 108 15.84 -11.45 -9.52
CA ALA A 108 16.20 -11.10 -10.89
C ALA A 108 14.98 -10.83 -11.78
N ARG A 109 13.93 -11.66 -11.66
CA ARG A 109 12.68 -11.48 -12.41
C ARG A 109 11.95 -10.20 -12.01
N VAL A 110 11.85 -9.91 -10.70
CA VAL A 110 11.24 -8.67 -10.20
C VAL A 110 11.96 -7.46 -10.75
N VAL A 111 13.28 -7.41 -10.65
CA VAL A 111 14.10 -6.29 -11.16
C VAL A 111 13.89 -6.09 -12.66
N GLN A 112 13.90 -7.17 -13.45
CA GLN A 112 13.65 -7.09 -14.89
C GLN A 112 12.24 -6.58 -15.18
N THR A 113 11.21 -7.13 -14.50
CA THR A 113 9.81 -6.74 -14.70
C THR A 113 9.57 -5.28 -14.37
N VAL A 114 10.16 -4.78 -13.27
CA VAL A 114 10.06 -3.37 -12.88
C VAL A 114 10.72 -2.46 -13.92
N ARG A 115 11.93 -2.79 -14.41
CA ARG A 115 12.60 -2.00 -15.46
C ARG A 115 11.76 -1.89 -16.72
N LEU A 116 11.27 -3.03 -17.23
CA LEU A 116 10.40 -3.08 -18.40
C LEU A 116 9.09 -2.30 -18.19
N ALA A 117 8.51 -2.36 -16.99
CA ALA A 117 7.29 -1.61 -16.68
C ALA A 117 7.51 -0.08 -16.70
N PHE A 118 8.66 0.41 -16.22
CA PHE A 118 8.99 1.82 -16.30
C PHE A 118 9.23 2.27 -17.74
N GLU A 119 9.92 1.46 -18.56
CA GLU A 119 10.12 1.72 -19.99
C GLU A 119 8.78 1.79 -20.72
N GLU A 120 7.93 0.78 -20.58
CA GLU A 120 6.60 0.72 -21.19
C GLU A 120 5.69 1.88 -20.71
N ALA A 121 5.76 2.26 -19.43
CA ALA A 121 5.02 3.39 -18.89
C ALA A 121 5.44 4.72 -19.53
N GLY A 122 6.75 4.92 -19.76
CA GLY A 122 7.26 6.08 -20.48
C GLY A 122 6.75 6.15 -21.92
N GLU A 123 6.74 5.01 -22.62
CA GLU A 123 6.18 4.92 -23.99
C GLU A 123 4.67 5.23 -24.01
N GLN A 124 3.92 4.71 -23.02
CA GLN A 124 2.49 4.99 -22.89
C GLN A 124 2.23 6.49 -22.68
N LEU A 125 2.99 7.15 -21.80
CA LEU A 125 2.86 8.61 -21.59
C LEU A 125 3.23 9.42 -22.83
N ALA A 126 4.30 9.07 -23.50
CA ALA A 126 4.69 9.71 -24.76
C ALA A 126 3.60 9.58 -25.82
N GLY A 127 2.98 8.39 -25.93
CA GLY A 127 1.84 8.15 -26.84
C GLY A 127 0.59 8.99 -26.50
N LEU A 128 0.46 9.42 -25.23
CA LEU A 128 -0.60 10.32 -24.78
C LEU A 128 -0.21 11.81 -24.85
N GLY A 129 1.01 12.14 -25.33
CA GLY A 129 1.52 13.50 -25.38
C GLY A 129 1.80 14.11 -24.01
N CYS A 130 2.02 13.28 -22.99
CA CYS A 130 2.31 13.69 -21.62
C CYS A 130 3.81 13.63 -21.36
N ALA A 131 4.39 14.72 -20.83
CA ALA A 131 5.81 14.83 -20.48
C ALA A 131 6.09 14.72 -18.97
N GLU A 132 5.09 14.36 -18.18
CA GLU A 132 5.23 14.23 -16.74
C GLU A 132 6.16 13.05 -16.36
N GLY A 133 6.92 13.23 -15.29
CA GLY A 133 7.77 12.17 -14.76
C GLY A 133 6.95 11.04 -14.11
N LEU A 134 7.44 9.81 -14.22
CA LEU A 134 6.81 8.66 -13.56
C LEU A 134 6.95 8.77 -12.03
N PRO A 135 5.89 8.46 -11.27
CA PRO A 135 5.96 8.43 -9.81
C PRO A 135 6.84 7.28 -9.30
N PRO A 136 7.35 7.35 -8.06
CA PRO A 136 8.04 6.23 -7.44
C PRO A 136 7.13 5.00 -7.33
N LEU A 137 7.71 3.82 -7.56
CA LEU A 137 7.10 2.53 -7.27
C LEU A 137 7.37 2.16 -5.82
N LEU A 138 6.34 1.80 -5.07
CA LEU A 138 6.45 1.36 -3.68
C LEU A 138 6.18 -0.14 -3.59
N LEU A 139 7.22 -0.92 -3.30
CA LEU A 139 7.08 -2.35 -3.06
C LEU A 139 6.51 -2.57 -1.66
N GLU A 140 5.40 -3.27 -1.61
CA GLU A 140 4.73 -3.56 -0.36
C GLU A 140 5.26 -4.86 0.27
N ASN A 141 5.45 -4.85 1.61
CA ASN A 141 5.75 -6.09 2.33
C ASN A 141 4.54 -7.02 2.33
N SER A 142 4.79 -8.32 2.41
CA SER A 142 3.73 -9.34 2.36
C SER A 142 3.52 -10.03 3.71
N ALA A 143 2.33 -10.59 3.90
CA ALA A 143 1.99 -11.40 5.08
C ALA A 143 2.73 -12.75 5.16
N GLY A 144 3.48 -13.12 4.11
CA GLY A 144 4.30 -14.34 4.10
C GLY A 144 3.54 -15.61 3.70
N SER A 145 2.35 -15.50 3.12
CA SER A 145 1.59 -16.67 2.68
C SER A 145 2.28 -17.40 1.52
N GLY A 146 2.43 -18.71 1.62
CA GLY A 146 3.00 -19.53 0.56
C GLY A 146 4.44 -19.11 0.21
N ASN A 147 4.67 -18.75 -1.04
CA ASN A 147 5.96 -18.33 -1.57
C ASN A 147 5.96 -16.84 -1.97
N THR A 148 5.25 -16.00 -1.23
CA THR A 148 5.23 -14.55 -1.47
C THR A 148 6.58 -13.92 -1.11
N VAL A 149 6.97 -12.93 -1.89
CA VAL A 149 8.20 -12.13 -1.71
C VAL A 149 7.87 -10.91 -0.88
N GLY A 150 8.79 -10.49 -0.02
CA GLY A 150 8.65 -9.28 0.79
C GLY A 150 8.12 -9.51 2.21
N ALA A 151 8.02 -10.76 2.67
CA ALA A 151 7.73 -11.06 4.07
C ALA A 151 8.92 -10.76 4.99
N ARG A 152 10.13 -10.79 4.44
CA ARG A 152 11.38 -10.46 5.13
C ARG A 152 11.92 -9.13 4.63
N LEU A 153 12.35 -8.27 5.53
CA LEU A 153 12.92 -6.96 5.18
C LEU A 153 14.17 -7.08 4.29
N GLU A 154 14.96 -8.14 4.45
CA GLU A 154 16.12 -8.43 3.63
C GLU A 154 15.77 -8.58 2.14
N GLU A 155 14.61 -9.18 1.85
CA GLU A 155 14.14 -9.34 0.48
C GLU A 155 13.81 -7.98 -0.14
N LEU A 156 13.12 -7.11 0.60
CA LEU A 156 12.81 -5.75 0.14
C LEU A 156 14.07 -4.90 0.01
N ALA A 157 15.06 -5.06 0.91
CA ALA A 157 16.35 -4.40 0.79
C ALA A 157 17.03 -4.73 -0.54
N ILE A 158 17.19 -6.03 -0.83
CA ILE A 158 17.80 -6.52 -2.07
C ILE A 158 17.08 -5.97 -3.30
N LEU A 159 15.74 -5.97 -3.28
CA LEU A 159 14.94 -5.49 -4.39
C LEU A 159 15.06 -3.98 -4.60
N THR A 160 15.03 -3.18 -3.53
CA THR A 160 15.15 -1.72 -3.64
C THR A 160 16.56 -1.29 -4.00
N ASP A 161 17.59 -1.99 -3.51
CA ASP A 161 19.01 -1.71 -3.81
C ASP A 161 19.38 -2.02 -5.25
N ALA A 162 18.61 -2.85 -5.95
CA ALA A 162 18.79 -3.11 -7.37
C ALA A 162 18.51 -1.89 -8.28
N PHE A 163 18.01 -0.78 -7.72
CA PHE A 163 17.68 0.45 -8.43
C PHE A 163 18.44 1.68 -7.88
N PRO A 164 19.79 1.66 -7.86
CA PRO A 164 20.57 2.78 -7.33
C PRO A 164 20.50 4.01 -8.25
N GLN A 165 20.22 3.80 -9.53
CA GLN A 165 20.02 4.82 -10.55
C GLN A 165 18.88 4.37 -11.48
N GLY A 166 18.07 5.32 -11.97
CA GLY A 166 16.94 5.03 -12.85
C GLY A 166 15.62 5.04 -12.11
N PRO A 167 14.75 4.01 -12.24
CA PRO A 167 13.45 3.98 -11.61
C PRO A 167 13.51 4.23 -10.10
N GLN A 168 12.70 5.17 -9.61
CA GLN A 168 12.59 5.38 -8.17
C GLN A 168 11.77 4.25 -7.56
N VAL A 169 12.42 3.42 -6.74
CA VAL A 169 11.78 2.31 -6.04
C VAL A 169 11.95 2.51 -4.54
N GLY A 170 10.82 2.57 -3.84
CA GLY A 170 10.71 2.67 -2.39
C GLY A 170 9.87 1.54 -1.82
N MET A 171 9.37 1.75 -0.61
CA MET A 171 8.61 0.75 0.13
C MET A 171 7.30 1.33 0.65
N CYS A 172 6.28 0.48 0.67
CA CYS A 172 5.09 0.60 1.49
C CYS A 172 5.15 -0.45 2.60
N LEU A 173 4.91 -0.05 3.85
CA LEU A 173 4.82 -0.99 4.98
C LEU A 173 3.36 -1.17 5.37
N ASP A 174 2.87 -2.42 5.30
CA ASP A 174 1.57 -2.80 5.83
C ASP A 174 1.73 -3.42 7.23
N THR A 175 1.04 -2.85 8.22
CA THR A 175 1.16 -3.28 9.62
C THR A 175 0.50 -4.64 9.89
N ALA A 176 -0.60 -4.96 9.20
CA ALA A 176 -1.24 -6.28 9.30
C ALA A 176 -0.37 -7.37 8.65
N HIS A 177 0.26 -7.06 7.51
CA HIS A 177 1.20 -7.97 6.86
C HIS A 177 2.45 -8.22 7.72
N LEU A 178 3.04 -7.17 8.30
CA LEU A 178 4.16 -7.32 9.24
C LEU A 178 3.79 -8.23 10.40
N PHE A 179 2.63 -8.00 11.01
CA PHE A 179 2.13 -8.81 12.13
C PHE A 179 1.91 -10.27 11.71
N ALA A 180 1.26 -10.50 10.59
CA ALA A 180 1.00 -11.84 10.06
C ALA A 180 2.29 -12.57 9.65
N ALA A 181 3.32 -11.86 9.19
CA ALA A 181 4.64 -12.40 8.87
C ALA A 181 5.52 -12.67 10.10
N GLY A 182 5.09 -12.27 11.31
CA GLY A 182 5.79 -12.56 12.56
C GLY A 182 6.66 -11.39 13.08
N HIS A 183 6.48 -10.17 12.57
CA HIS A 183 7.08 -8.97 13.13
C HIS A 183 6.18 -8.40 14.24
N PRO A 184 6.61 -8.39 15.52
CA PRO A 184 5.74 -8.03 16.65
C PRO A 184 5.58 -6.51 16.82
N VAL A 185 5.20 -5.81 15.75
CA VAL A 185 5.10 -4.33 15.67
C VAL A 185 4.05 -3.72 16.63
N HIS A 186 3.15 -4.54 17.17
CA HIS A 186 2.19 -4.16 18.20
C HIS A 186 2.83 -4.01 19.59
N GLN A 187 4.06 -4.52 19.78
CA GLN A 187 4.83 -4.41 21.01
C GLN A 187 5.92 -3.34 20.85
N ALA A 188 6.23 -2.63 21.93
CA ALA A 188 7.22 -1.55 21.88
C ALA A 188 8.59 -2.06 21.41
N ALA A 189 9.11 -3.14 22.00
CA ALA A 189 10.40 -3.71 21.62
C ALA A 189 10.40 -4.17 20.15
N GLY A 190 9.34 -4.85 19.68
CA GLY A 190 9.29 -5.34 18.31
C GLY A 190 9.17 -4.21 17.28
N LEU A 191 8.57 -3.08 17.63
CA LEU A 191 8.55 -1.89 16.76
C LEU A 191 9.95 -1.24 16.68
N GLU A 192 10.66 -1.13 17.82
CA GLU A 192 12.06 -0.65 17.83
C GLU A 192 12.98 -1.55 17.02
N ASP A 193 12.84 -2.88 17.16
CA ASP A 193 13.58 -3.86 16.36
C ASP A 193 13.33 -3.68 14.85
N LEU A 194 12.06 -3.47 14.45
CA LEU A 194 11.70 -3.17 13.05
C LEU A 194 12.41 -1.90 12.57
N VAL A 195 12.27 -0.79 13.32
CA VAL A 195 12.83 0.51 12.91
C VAL A 195 14.36 0.47 12.88
N SER A 196 15.00 -0.16 13.86
CA SER A 196 16.45 -0.37 13.86
C SER A 196 16.87 -1.22 12.65
N GLY A 197 16.16 -2.31 12.39
CA GLY A 197 16.42 -3.15 11.23
C GLY A 197 16.29 -2.43 9.89
N LEU A 198 15.32 -1.52 9.75
CA LEU A 198 15.17 -0.67 8.57
C LEU A 198 16.32 0.35 8.48
N ARG A 199 16.70 0.97 9.60
CA ARG A 199 17.81 1.95 9.64
C ARG A 199 19.15 1.31 9.29
N ASP A 200 19.46 0.16 9.88
CA ASP A 200 20.74 -0.55 9.68
C ASP A 200 20.91 -1.02 8.22
N ARG A 201 19.82 -1.21 7.50
CA ARG A 201 19.80 -1.58 6.07
C ARG A 201 19.65 -0.40 5.13
N GLY A 202 19.58 0.84 5.63
CA GLY A 202 19.34 2.04 4.81
C GLY A 202 17.97 2.08 4.15
N LEU A 203 16.99 1.35 4.71
CA LEU A 203 15.64 1.25 4.17
C LEU A 203 14.67 2.29 4.74
N LEU A 204 14.98 2.86 5.90
CA LEU A 204 14.04 3.76 6.59
C LEU A 204 13.63 4.94 5.70
N ASP A 205 14.58 5.56 5.02
CA ASP A 205 14.33 6.67 4.11
C ASP A 205 13.64 6.26 2.79
N ARG A 206 13.54 4.95 2.55
CA ARG A 206 12.82 4.40 1.40
C ARG A 206 11.36 4.07 1.70
N VAL A 207 10.95 4.08 2.97
CA VAL A 207 9.55 3.94 3.36
C VAL A 207 8.83 5.26 3.05
N ARG A 208 7.88 5.21 2.14
CA ARG A 208 7.15 6.39 1.63
C ARG A 208 5.67 6.38 1.97
N LEU A 209 5.16 5.24 2.40
CA LEU A 209 3.75 5.04 2.74
C LEU A 209 3.65 3.93 3.79
N ILE A 210 2.68 4.03 4.66
CA ILE A 210 2.32 2.97 5.60
C ILE A 210 0.83 2.65 5.43
N HIS A 211 0.51 1.40 5.14
CA HIS A 211 -0.83 0.88 5.30
C HIS A 211 -1.04 0.53 6.77
N LEU A 212 -1.86 1.34 7.44
CA LEU A 212 -2.12 1.22 8.88
C LEU A 212 -3.34 0.34 9.10
N ASN A 213 -3.19 -0.94 8.87
CA ASN A 213 -4.24 -1.93 8.97
C ASN A 213 -4.11 -2.72 10.28
N ASP A 214 -5.23 -2.94 10.98
CA ASP A 214 -5.27 -3.94 12.05
C ASP A 214 -5.46 -5.32 11.44
N SER A 215 -5.17 -6.38 12.19
CA SER A 215 -5.24 -7.75 11.70
C SER A 215 -6.31 -8.55 12.43
N ALA A 216 -7.20 -9.19 11.66
CA ALA A 216 -8.10 -10.22 12.17
C ALA A 216 -7.41 -11.59 12.26
N SER A 217 -6.25 -11.76 11.62
CA SER A 217 -5.46 -12.99 11.64
C SER A 217 -4.48 -13.02 12.81
N PRO A 218 -4.20 -14.19 13.41
CA PRO A 218 -3.22 -14.34 14.49
C PRO A 218 -1.80 -13.91 14.08
N PHE A 219 -1.02 -13.53 15.08
CA PHE A 219 0.40 -13.25 14.92
C PHE A 219 1.15 -14.44 14.31
N ALA A 220 2.05 -14.16 13.35
CA ALA A 220 2.84 -15.16 12.63
C ALA A 220 2.02 -16.23 11.89
N SER A 221 0.77 -15.91 11.53
CA SER A 221 -0.14 -16.84 10.83
C SER A 221 0.10 -16.93 9.33
N ASN A 222 0.85 -16.01 8.75
CA ASN A 222 1.02 -15.82 7.32
C ASN A 222 -0.31 -15.65 6.55
N ARG A 223 -1.32 -15.08 7.22
CA ARG A 223 -2.66 -14.87 6.63
C ARG A 223 -2.96 -13.38 6.57
N ASP A 224 -3.21 -12.91 5.38
CA ASP A 224 -3.62 -11.54 5.12
C ASP A 224 -5.14 -11.41 5.33
N LEU A 225 -5.52 -10.76 6.42
CA LEU A 225 -6.91 -10.44 6.75
C LEU A 225 -6.95 -9.16 7.59
N HIS A 226 -7.38 -8.07 6.96
CA HIS A 226 -7.45 -6.76 7.61
C HIS A 226 -8.67 -6.62 8.52
N GLU A 227 -8.51 -5.84 9.58
CA GLU A 227 -9.56 -5.41 10.49
C GLU A 227 -9.49 -3.89 10.69
N ASN A 228 -10.60 -3.29 11.13
CA ASN A 228 -10.67 -1.85 11.41
C ASN A 228 -9.71 -1.44 12.53
N PRO A 229 -9.13 -0.22 12.49
CA PRO A 229 -8.09 0.19 13.43
C PRO A 229 -8.52 0.06 14.89
N GLY A 230 -7.78 -0.73 15.65
CA GLY A 230 -8.02 -1.00 17.07
C GLY A 230 -9.07 -2.08 17.35
N ASP A 231 -9.66 -2.72 16.33
CA ASP A 231 -10.62 -3.83 16.49
C ASP A 231 -9.97 -5.21 16.30
N GLY A 232 -8.78 -5.26 15.71
CA GLY A 232 -8.01 -6.47 15.47
C GLY A 232 -7.02 -6.81 16.58
N LEU A 233 -6.05 -7.65 16.23
CA LEU A 233 -5.09 -8.25 17.15
C LEU A 233 -3.81 -7.40 17.37
N LEU A 234 -3.51 -6.43 16.50
CA LEU A 234 -2.54 -5.38 16.83
C LEU A 234 -3.13 -4.46 17.89
N GLY A 235 -4.40 -4.15 17.77
CA GLY A 235 -5.19 -3.37 18.70
C GLY A 235 -4.84 -1.89 18.73
N TYR A 236 -5.68 -1.11 19.39
CA TYR A 236 -5.54 0.35 19.49
C TYR A 236 -4.16 0.79 20.00
N THR A 237 -3.68 0.15 21.07
CA THR A 237 -2.38 0.50 21.69
C THR A 237 -1.21 0.17 20.78
N GLY A 238 -1.24 -0.96 20.07
CA GLY A 238 -0.20 -1.37 19.13
C GLY A 238 -0.09 -0.40 17.95
N LEU A 239 -1.22 -0.11 17.30
CA LEU A 239 -1.25 0.85 16.18
C LEU A 239 -0.90 2.28 16.63
N SER A 240 -1.31 2.70 17.85
CA SER A 240 -0.92 4.01 18.40
C SER A 240 0.59 4.16 18.51
N ARG A 241 1.33 3.09 18.85
CA ARG A 241 2.79 3.11 18.88
C ARG A 241 3.38 3.36 17.50
N VAL A 242 2.85 2.68 16.48
CA VAL A 242 3.30 2.86 15.08
C VAL A 242 3.06 4.30 14.62
N VAL A 243 1.86 4.82 14.79
CA VAL A 243 1.48 6.19 14.35
C VAL A 243 2.31 7.26 15.04
N ARG A 244 2.69 7.05 16.29
CA ARG A 244 3.42 8.03 17.11
C ARG A 244 4.93 7.82 17.15
N HIS A 245 5.43 6.77 16.50
CA HIS A 245 6.88 6.52 16.48
C HIS A 245 7.59 7.62 15.71
N GLU A 246 8.60 8.27 16.33
CA GLU A 246 9.28 9.46 15.79
C GLU A 246 9.86 9.24 14.37
N ALA A 247 10.38 8.04 14.10
CA ALA A 247 10.92 7.69 12.80
C ALA A 247 9.86 7.42 11.73
N LEU A 248 8.58 7.23 12.10
CA LEU A 248 7.49 6.87 11.19
C LEU A 248 6.40 7.94 11.10
N ALA A 249 6.26 8.79 12.11
CA ALA A 249 5.14 9.74 12.25
C ALA A 249 5.05 10.78 11.11
N HIS A 250 6.13 11.00 10.37
CA HIS A 250 6.17 11.90 9.22
C HIS A 250 5.74 11.24 7.89
N ILE A 251 5.58 9.91 7.87
CA ILE A 251 5.19 9.14 6.69
C ILE A 251 3.66 9.13 6.62
N PRO A 252 3.05 9.30 5.44
CA PRO A 252 1.60 9.18 5.29
C PRO A 252 1.07 7.79 5.67
N PHE A 253 -0.09 7.75 6.33
CA PHE A 253 -0.78 6.53 6.72
C PHE A 253 -2.07 6.38 5.92
N VAL A 254 -2.30 5.22 5.30
CA VAL A 254 -3.50 4.86 4.56
C VAL A 254 -4.18 3.67 5.21
N LEU A 255 -5.50 3.60 5.14
CA LEU A 255 -6.30 2.48 5.64
C LEU A 255 -6.87 1.67 4.47
N GLU A 256 -6.69 0.35 4.53
CA GLU A 256 -7.28 -0.63 3.61
C GLU A 256 -8.17 -1.61 4.40
N VAL A 257 -9.08 -1.04 5.16
CA VAL A 257 -9.90 -1.76 6.13
C VAL A 257 -11.34 -1.86 5.66
N PRO A 258 -12.15 -2.81 6.18
CA PRO A 258 -13.50 -3.02 5.68
C PRO A 258 -14.47 -1.87 6.02
N GLY A 259 -14.19 -1.05 7.05
CA GLY A 259 -15.16 -0.07 7.55
C GLY A 259 -16.39 -0.72 8.19
N ALA A 260 -17.39 0.09 8.54
CA ALA A 260 -18.61 -0.40 9.17
C ALA A 260 -19.51 -1.21 8.23
N ASP A 261 -19.57 -0.84 6.97
CA ASP A 261 -20.45 -1.42 5.95
C ASP A 261 -19.77 -2.40 4.98
N GLY A 262 -18.46 -2.58 5.10
CA GLY A 262 -17.67 -3.44 4.21
C GLY A 262 -17.22 -2.77 2.91
N HIS A 263 -17.35 -1.44 2.80
CA HIS A 263 -17.04 -0.68 1.59
C HIS A 263 -15.77 0.18 1.69
N GLY A 264 -14.96 -0.04 2.71
CA GLY A 264 -13.73 0.69 2.98
C GLY A 264 -13.82 1.57 4.22
N PRO A 265 -12.73 2.29 4.58
CA PRO A 265 -12.68 3.10 5.78
C PRO A 265 -13.71 4.22 5.76
N ASP A 266 -14.27 4.52 6.92
CA ASP A 266 -15.23 5.58 7.13
C ASP A 266 -14.72 6.68 8.09
N ALA A 267 -15.55 7.69 8.38
CA ALA A 267 -15.20 8.78 9.27
C ALA A 267 -14.84 8.30 10.69
N THR A 268 -15.41 7.19 11.15
CA THR A 268 -15.10 6.62 12.47
C THR A 268 -13.68 6.04 12.49
N ASP A 269 -13.29 5.32 11.44
CA ASP A 269 -11.94 4.77 11.33
C ASP A 269 -10.89 5.89 11.29
N ILE A 270 -11.14 6.93 10.50
CA ILE A 270 -10.27 8.10 10.44
C ILE A 270 -10.19 8.80 11.82
N ALA A 271 -11.30 8.97 12.54
CA ALA A 271 -11.32 9.56 13.87
C ALA A 271 -10.53 8.71 14.89
N VAL A 272 -10.61 7.38 14.79
CA VAL A 272 -9.82 6.46 15.63
C VAL A 272 -8.33 6.65 15.39
N VAL A 273 -7.87 6.73 14.13
CA VAL A 273 -6.44 6.95 13.82
C VAL A 273 -5.98 8.34 14.26
N LYS A 274 -6.79 9.38 14.09
CA LYS A 274 -6.47 10.73 14.59
C LYS A 274 -6.32 10.74 16.11
N SER A 275 -7.19 10.05 16.85
CA SER A 275 -7.04 9.90 18.31
C SER A 275 -5.78 9.14 18.72
N MET A 276 -5.35 8.14 17.94
CA MET A 276 -4.06 7.46 18.13
C MET A 276 -2.89 8.44 17.99
N ARG A 277 -2.89 9.25 16.95
CA ARG A 277 -1.86 10.29 16.69
C ARG A 277 -1.78 11.30 17.82
N GLU A 278 -2.91 11.74 18.34
CA GLU A 278 -3.02 12.72 19.44
C GLU A 278 -2.69 12.11 20.81
N GLY A 279 -2.57 10.80 20.93
CA GLY A 279 -2.39 10.10 22.20
C GLY A 279 -3.62 10.13 23.10
N ALA A 280 -4.79 10.37 22.50
CA ALA A 280 -6.06 10.43 23.20
C ALA A 280 -6.62 9.00 23.48
N ALA A 281 -7.65 8.92 24.30
CA ALA A 281 -8.39 7.68 24.48
C ALA A 281 -9.14 7.32 23.18
N ARG A 282 -9.30 6.01 22.97
CA ARG A 282 -10.06 5.51 21.81
C ARG A 282 -11.48 6.05 21.82
N PRO A 283 -11.96 6.71 20.77
CA PRO A 283 -13.32 7.16 20.67
C PRO A 283 -14.30 5.97 20.58
N PRO A 284 -15.53 6.11 21.07
CA PRO A 284 -16.54 5.07 20.93
C PRO A 284 -16.90 4.88 19.45
N ARG A 285 -17.02 3.63 19.02
CA ARG A 285 -17.54 3.32 17.69
C ARG A 285 -19.07 3.37 17.70
N GLY A 286 -19.64 3.88 16.61
CA GLY A 286 -21.09 3.91 16.43
C GLY A 286 -21.73 2.52 16.35
N PRO A 287 -23.08 2.42 16.43
CA PRO A 287 -23.82 1.16 16.47
C PRO A 287 -23.57 0.24 15.26
N ALA A 288 -23.26 0.78 14.08
CA ALA A 288 -22.97 0.00 12.89
C ALA A 288 -21.71 -0.87 13.04
N HIS A 289 -20.63 -0.36 13.67
CA HIS A 289 -19.42 -1.11 13.99
C HIS A 289 -19.65 -2.15 15.10
N ALA A 290 -20.55 -1.88 16.04
CA ALA A 290 -20.87 -2.79 17.13
C ALA A 290 -21.67 -4.02 16.66
N ALA A 291 -22.47 -3.90 15.61
CA ALA A 291 -23.29 -4.98 15.07
C ALA A 291 -22.43 -6.09 14.42
N LYS A 292 -21.32 -5.75 13.74
CA LYS A 292 -20.41 -6.70 13.11
C LYS A 292 -19.69 -7.63 14.10
N ARG A 293 -19.38 -7.16 15.31
CA ARG A 293 -18.74 -7.98 16.36
C ARG A 293 -19.68 -9.07 16.92
N ARG A 294 -21.00 -8.93 16.77
CA ARG A 294 -22.01 -9.90 17.24
C ARG A 294 -22.32 -10.97 16.21
N ALA A 295 -22.09 -10.70 14.93
CA ALA A 295 -22.15 -11.67 13.85
C ALA A 295 -20.72 -12.23 13.66
N GLY A 296 -20.29 -13.13 14.54
CA GLY A 296 -19.04 -13.88 14.37
C GLY A 296 -19.03 -14.63 13.04
N PRO A 297 -17.87 -15.07 12.54
CA PRO A 297 -17.80 -15.84 11.30
C PRO A 297 -18.63 -17.11 11.47
N GLU A 298 -19.67 -17.30 10.63
CA GLU A 298 -20.31 -18.59 10.42
C GLU A 298 -19.38 -19.56 9.69
#